data_38a6c013d5ec2b38423d8b8ecf7100ec
#
_entry.id   38a6c013d5ec2b38423d8b8ecf7100ec
#
_cell.length_a   1.000
_cell.length_b   1.000
_cell.length_c   1.000
_cell.angle_alpha   90.00
_cell.angle_beta   90.00
_cell.angle_gamma   90.00
#
_symmetry.space_group_name_H-M   'P 1'
#
loop_
_entity.id
_entity.type
_entity.pdbx_description
1 polymer ?
#
loop_
_entity_poly.entity_id
_entity_poly.type
_entity_poly.pdbx_seq_one_letter_code
_entity_poly.pdbx_strand_id
1 'polypeptide(L)'
;MLSRRIFLTTSAAALVAGTFPARAQSAGEQAEWAQNYDGAARIRVPRSTTPILSPQALAATEEMVERYRDIVNRGGWMPLQAPASLRVGARNPAVTALRQRLIIEGDLDPAAGASPIFDSYVEAGVKRFQSRHGLNATGTLNDATIASLNVPAPTRLKQLELNVVRLRSYSGALGHRYVIVNIPAALVETVEDGRVHTRHAAGVGKIDRQSPVMNAKITAVNFNPFWTVPASIIRKDLIPKMQKDPSYLTENKIRIFSGAGQEIRPEQVNWRSDEATRYMFRQDPGGDVNSMGFVRINIPNPHGVYMHDTPSKGIFGDDFRFVSSGCVRVQNVRDYITWLLKDTPSWDREHIEQVFEAGSRTDAPLSQPVAVYWTYITAWAAPDGLVQFRDDIYNKDGLGMTAVASRGPIEPKDPDEAFMQN
;
A
#
# COMPACT_ATOMS: atom_id res chain seq x y z
N MET A 1 -22.76 66.28 -53.58
CA MET A 1 -23.40 66.23 -52.27
C MET A 1 -22.54 65.48 -51.29
N LEU A 2 -22.10 66.17 -50.32
CA LEU A 2 -21.50 65.81 -49.03
C LEU A 2 -20.53 64.63 -48.95
N SER A 3 -19.28 65.04 -48.92
CA SER A 3 -18.07 64.37 -48.40
C SER A 3 -18.14 64.14 -46.91
N ARG A 4 -17.68 62.98 -46.43
CA ARG A 4 -17.22 62.79 -45.06
C ARG A 4 -15.84 62.17 -45.04
N ARG A 5 -14.88 62.98 -44.64
CA ARG A 5 -13.53 62.59 -44.28
C ARG A 5 -13.53 61.91 -42.94
N ILE A 6 -12.92 60.74 -42.82
CA ILE A 6 -12.64 60.07 -41.54
C ILE A 6 -11.16 60.25 -41.24
N PHE A 7 -10.88 60.86 -40.09
CA PHE A 7 -9.54 60.99 -39.54
C PHE A 7 -9.06 59.66 -38.96
N LEU A 8 -7.89 59.21 -39.39
CA LEU A 8 -7.13 58.15 -38.75
C LEU A 8 -6.26 58.76 -37.65
N THR A 9 -6.54 58.44 -36.39
CA THR A 9 -5.66 58.67 -35.24
C THR A 9 -4.89 57.39 -34.95
N THR A 10 -3.60 57.42 -35.20
CA THR A 10 -2.64 56.40 -34.81
C THR A 10 -2.33 56.52 -33.35
N SER A 11 -2.79 55.55 -32.54
CA SER A 11 -2.38 55.41 -31.14
C SER A 11 -1.21 54.41 -31.08
N ALA A 12 -0.03 54.89 -30.72
CA ALA A 12 1.12 54.08 -30.42
C ALA A 12 0.92 53.44 -29.05
N ALA A 13 0.75 52.10 -29.00
CA ALA A 13 0.77 51.34 -27.77
C ALA A 13 2.21 50.98 -27.40
N ALA A 14 2.73 51.56 -26.34
CA ALA A 14 4.01 51.19 -25.76
C ALA A 14 3.88 49.80 -25.07
N LEU A 15 4.58 48.80 -25.59
CA LEU A 15 4.78 47.52 -24.93
C LEU A 15 5.72 47.73 -23.73
N VAL A 16 5.18 47.72 -22.53
CA VAL A 16 5.95 47.59 -21.29
C VAL A 16 6.21 46.08 -21.12
N ALA A 17 7.43 45.63 -21.45
CA ALA A 17 7.91 44.29 -21.10
C ALA A 17 8.11 44.25 -19.58
N GLY A 18 7.09 43.78 -18.86
CA GLY A 18 7.21 43.45 -17.46
C GLY A 18 7.99 42.12 -17.33
N THR A 19 9.22 42.20 -16.88
CA THR A 19 9.99 41.06 -16.41
C THR A 19 9.33 40.55 -15.12
N PHE A 20 8.53 39.51 -15.21
CA PHE A 20 8.10 38.75 -14.04
C PHE A 20 9.32 38.01 -13.48
N PRO A 21 9.70 38.21 -12.20
CA PRO A 21 10.72 37.37 -11.60
C PRO A 21 10.20 35.93 -11.60
N ALA A 22 10.99 35.01 -12.14
CA ALA A 22 10.75 33.60 -11.98
C ALA A 22 10.73 33.29 -10.48
N ARG A 23 9.52 33.03 -9.95
CA ARG A 23 9.34 32.63 -8.56
C ARG A 23 9.98 31.24 -8.47
N ALA A 24 11.12 31.16 -7.77
CA ALA A 24 11.69 29.88 -7.38
C ALA A 24 10.59 29.11 -6.63
N GLN A 25 10.19 27.96 -7.17
CA GLN A 25 9.28 27.05 -6.47
C GLN A 25 9.93 26.68 -5.14
N SER A 26 9.24 26.96 -4.05
CA SER A 26 9.72 26.69 -2.71
C SER A 26 9.81 25.17 -2.48
N ALA A 27 10.74 24.73 -1.63
CA ALA A 27 10.87 23.33 -1.25
C ALA A 27 9.56 22.72 -0.71
N GLY A 28 8.61 23.55 -0.23
CA GLY A 28 7.27 23.15 0.18
C GLY A 28 6.38 22.66 -0.98
N GLU A 29 6.50 23.24 -2.18
CA GLU A 29 5.74 22.80 -3.35
C GLU A 29 6.22 21.45 -3.88
N GLN A 30 7.51 21.12 -3.71
CA GLN A 30 8.04 19.79 -4.05
C GLN A 30 7.53 18.73 -3.08
N ALA A 31 7.32 19.05 -1.81
CA ALA A 31 6.72 18.14 -0.83
C ALA A 31 5.23 17.85 -1.13
N GLU A 32 4.48 18.83 -1.62
CA GLU A 32 3.10 18.63 -2.11
C GLU A 32 3.04 17.74 -3.36
N TRP A 33 4.02 17.84 -4.24
CA TRP A 33 4.14 16.98 -5.41
C TRP A 33 4.38 15.51 -5.04
N ALA A 34 5.20 15.25 -4.05
CA ALA A 34 5.43 13.90 -3.52
C ALA A 34 4.17 13.31 -2.88
N GLN A 35 3.25 14.14 -2.36
CA GLN A 35 1.97 13.71 -1.79
C GLN A 35 0.92 13.35 -2.86
N ASN A 36 1.03 13.85 -4.08
CA ASN A 36 0.08 13.55 -5.18
C ASN A 36 0.21 12.12 -5.75
N TYR A 37 1.30 11.41 -5.48
CA TYR A 37 1.39 9.97 -5.74
C TYR A 37 0.35 9.15 -4.94
N ASP A 38 -0.15 9.70 -3.84
CA ASP A 38 -1.23 9.13 -3.07
C ASP A 38 -2.58 9.12 -3.80
N GLY A 39 -2.78 9.96 -4.80
CA GLY A 39 -4.01 10.04 -5.59
C GLY A 39 -4.31 8.76 -6.38
N ALA A 40 -3.30 8.13 -6.97
CA ALA A 40 -3.47 6.92 -7.78
C ALA A 40 -3.84 5.69 -6.92
N ALA A 41 -3.40 5.65 -5.66
CA ALA A 41 -3.68 4.55 -4.74
C ALA A 41 -5.12 4.56 -4.22
N ARG A 42 -5.85 5.68 -4.26
CA ARG A 42 -7.26 5.77 -3.84
C ARG A 42 -8.19 4.87 -4.65
N ILE A 43 -7.81 4.50 -5.87
CA ILE A 43 -8.61 3.64 -6.74
C ILE A 43 -8.63 2.18 -6.27
N ARG A 44 -7.62 1.76 -5.48
CA ARG A 44 -7.44 0.37 -5.02
C ARG A 44 -8.12 0.04 -3.70
N VAL A 45 -8.51 1.07 -2.97
CA VAL A 45 -9.08 0.89 -1.62
C VAL A 45 -10.57 0.58 -1.76
N PRO A 46 -11.08 -0.50 -1.15
CA PRO A 46 -12.51 -0.79 -1.15
C PRO A 46 -13.32 0.41 -0.66
N ARG A 47 -14.39 0.76 -1.37
CA ARG A 47 -15.23 1.94 -1.04
C ARG A 47 -16.19 1.68 0.14
N SER A 48 -16.45 0.42 0.49
CA SER A 48 -17.32 0.07 1.60
C SER A 48 -16.81 0.65 2.92
N THR A 49 -17.70 1.18 3.75
CA THR A 49 -17.37 1.63 5.11
C THR A 49 -17.42 0.49 6.13
N THR A 50 -17.73 -0.73 5.70
CA THR A 50 -17.73 -1.92 6.55
C THR A 50 -16.29 -2.37 6.80
N PRO A 51 -15.87 -2.51 8.06
CA PRO A 51 -14.54 -3.03 8.39
C PRO A 51 -14.39 -4.50 7.97
N ILE A 52 -13.17 -4.88 7.58
CA ILE A 52 -12.87 -6.29 7.25
C ILE A 52 -13.21 -7.21 8.43
N LEU A 53 -12.86 -6.81 9.63
CA LEU A 53 -13.18 -7.55 10.86
C LEU A 53 -14.49 -7.00 11.46
N SER A 54 -15.62 -7.39 10.90
CA SER A 54 -16.94 -7.01 11.42
C SER A 54 -17.93 -8.15 11.26
N PRO A 55 -18.98 -8.22 12.10
CA PRO A 55 -20.07 -9.18 11.92
C PRO A 55 -20.72 -9.10 10.53
N GLN A 56 -20.82 -7.88 9.98
CA GLN A 56 -21.40 -7.65 8.67
C GLN A 56 -20.52 -8.23 7.54
N ALA A 57 -19.20 -8.07 7.64
CA ALA A 57 -18.28 -8.67 6.67
C ALA A 57 -18.25 -10.20 6.79
N LEU A 58 -18.35 -10.75 8.01
CA LEU A 58 -18.49 -12.19 8.22
C LEU A 58 -19.76 -12.73 7.54
N ALA A 59 -20.93 -12.15 7.85
CA ALA A 59 -22.20 -12.59 7.29
C ALA A 59 -22.21 -12.50 5.74
N ALA A 60 -21.73 -11.39 5.19
CA ALA A 60 -21.60 -11.24 3.74
C ALA A 60 -20.63 -12.27 3.13
N THR A 61 -19.55 -12.63 3.83
CA THR A 61 -18.62 -13.65 3.34
C THR A 61 -19.22 -15.04 3.38
N GLU A 62 -20.04 -15.35 4.39
CA GLU A 62 -20.81 -16.61 4.49
C GLU A 62 -21.81 -16.72 3.33
N GLU A 63 -22.53 -15.66 3.00
CA GLU A 63 -23.42 -15.60 1.83
C GLU A 63 -22.66 -15.86 0.52
N MET A 64 -21.47 -15.29 0.40
CA MET A 64 -20.63 -15.52 -0.79
C MET A 64 -20.09 -16.94 -0.88
N VAL A 65 -19.88 -17.65 0.21
CA VAL A 65 -19.57 -19.08 0.19
C VAL A 65 -20.69 -19.86 -0.52
N GLU A 66 -21.95 -19.59 -0.20
CA GLU A 66 -23.09 -20.26 -0.86
C GLU A 66 -23.15 -19.92 -2.35
N ARG A 67 -22.97 -18.65 -2.70
CA ARG A 67 -22.93 -18.23 -4.10
C ARG A 67 -21.79 -18.91 -4.89
N TYR A 68 -20.59 -19.00 -4.33
CA TYR A 68 -19.46 -19.66 -5.00
C TYR A 68 -19.63 -21.18 -5.05
N ARG A 69 -20.33 -21.78 -4.08
CA ARG A 69 -20.73 -23.19 -4.12
C ARG A 69 -21.64 -23.46 -5.31
N ASP A 70 -22.64 -22.60 -5.54
CA ASP A 70 -23.50 -22.68 -6.71
C ASP A 70 -22.73 -22.52 -8.02
N ILE A 71 -21.77 -21.58 -8.09
CA ILE A 71 -20.91 -21.42 -9.26
C ILE A 71 -20.14 -22.71 -9.53
N VAL A 72 -19.54 -23.31 -8.51
CA VAL A 72 -18.77 -24.58 -8.62
C VAL A 72 -19.69 -25.71 -9.08
N ASN A 73 -20.90 -25.85 -8.51
CA ASN A 73 -21.87 -26.88 -8.87
C ASN A 73 -22.35 -26.76 -10.32
N ARG A 74 -22.34 -25.57 -10.91
CA ARG A 74 -22.64 -25.30 -12.32
C ARG A 74 -21.45 -25.49 -13.24
N GLY A 75 -20.30 -25.97 -12.73
CA GLY A 75 -19.08 -26.23 -13.49
C GLY A 75 -18.03 -25.13 -13.42
N GLY A 76 -18.30 -24.05 -12.67
CA GLY A 76 -17.34 -22.95 -12.50
C GLY A 76 -17.13 -22.12 -13.77
N TRP A 77 -15.87 -21.83 -14.06
CA TRP A 77 -15.45 -21.13 -15.29
C TRP A 77 -14.24 -21.80 -15.93
N MET A 78 -14.14 -21.65 -17.24
CA MET A 78 -13.00 -22.13 -18.00
C MET A 78 -11.83 -21.15 -17.92
N PRO A 79 -10.58 -21.63 -17.95
CA PRO A 79 -9.42 -20.76 -18.05
C PRO A 79 -9.50 -19.86 -19.29
N LEU A 80 -9.25 -18.57 -19.09
CA LEU A 80 -9.20 -17.58 -20.14
C LEU A 80 -7.84 -17.67 -20.85
N GLN A 81 -7.86 -17.96 -22.14
CA GLN A 81 -6.70 -17.85 -23.02
C GLN A 81 -6.82 -16.53 -23.81
N ALA A 82 -6.15 -15.52 -23.34
CA ALA A 82 -6.17 -14.19 -23.97
C ALA A 82 -4.75 -13.63 -24.06
N PRO A 83 -4.41 -12.89 -25.14
CA PRO A 83 -3.15 -12.18 -25.18
C PRO A 83 -3.12 -11.11 -24.09
N ALA A 84 -1.98 -10.97 -23.43
CA ALA A 84 -1.70 -9.81 -22.59
C ALA A 84 -1.81 -8.54 -23.45
N SER A 85 -2.20 -7.41 -22.83
CA SER A 85 -2.41 -6.12 -23.50
C SER A 85 -3.77 -5.90 -24.19
N LEU A 86 -4.75 -6.79 -24.08
CA LEU A 86 -6.10 -6.50 -24.56
C LEU A 86 -6.69 -5.32 -23.75
N ARG A 87 -7.20 -4.35 -24.50
CA ARG A 87 -7.74 -3.09 -23.96
C ARG A 87 -8.88 -2.57 -24.83
N VAL A 88 -9.54 -1.50 -24.39
CA VAL A 88 -10.63 -0.85 -25.12
C VAL A 88 -10.25 -0.60 -26.58
N GLY A 89 -11.18 -0.91 -27.50
CA GLY A 89 -11.02 -0.83 -28.94
C GLY A 89 -10.53 -2.12 -29.60
N ALA A 90 -9.95 -3.07 -28.85
CA ALA A 90 -9.50 -4.35 -29.41
C ALA A 90 -10.69 -5.24 -29.82
N ARG A 91 -10.53 -5.98 -30.93
CA ARG A 91 -11.45 -7.04 -31.38
C ARG A 91 -10.73 -8.38 -31.31
N ASN A 92 -11.17 -9.28 -30.43
CA ASN A 92 -10.55 -10.59 -30.24
C ASN A 92 -11.59 -11.60 -29.76
N PRO A 93 -11.62 -12.85 -30.28
CA PRO A 93 -12.56 -13.88 -29.80
C PRO A 93 -12.48 -14.14 -28.29
N ALA A 94 -11.31 -14.00 -27.66
CA ALA A 94 -11.14 -14.17 -26.23
C ALA A 94 -11.96 -13.18 -25.39
N VAL A 95 -12.38 -12.03 -25.97
CA VAL A 95 -13.23 -11.04 -25.26
C VAL A 95 -14.60 -11.60 -24.95
N THR A 96 -15.13 -12.50 -25.79
CA THR A 96 -16.41 -13.18 -25.48
C THR A 96 -16.30 -14.05 -24.23
N ALA A 97 -15.22 -14.81 -24.10
CA ALA A 97 -14.96 -15.61 -22.89
C ALA A 97 -14.69 -14.72 -21.66
N LEU A 98 -13.97 -13.60 -21.84
CA LEU A 98 -13.74 -12.63 -20.79
C LEU A 98 -15.06 -12.03 -20.27
N ARG A 99 -16.00 -11.66 -21.16
CA ARG A 99 -17.31 -11.16 -20.77
C ARG A 99 -18.06 -12.18 -19.91
N GLN A 100 -18.13 -13.43 -20.35
CA GLN A 100 -18.75 -14.51 -19.58
C GLN A 100 -18.11 -14.66 -18.19
N ARG A 101 -16.79 -14.62 -18.14
CA ARG A 101 -16.05 -14.72 -16.89
C ARG A 101 -16.37 -13.57 -15.92
N LEU A 102 -16.43 -12.34 -16.41
CA LEU A 102 -16.79 -11.17 -15.62
C LEU A 102 -18.27 -11.18 -15.17
N ILE A 103 -19.17 -11.69 -16.02
CA ILE A 103 -20.61 -11.82 -15.70
C ILE A 103 -20.82 -12.82 -14.56
N ILE A 104 -20.14 -13.98 -14.57
CA ILE A 104 -20.28 -15.02 -13.54
C ILE A 104 -19.99 -14.45 -12.15
N GLU A 105 -18.98 -13.62 -12.01
CA GLU A 105 -18.60 -13.03 -10.72
C GLU A 105 -19.30 -11.69 -10.41
N GLY A 106 -20.06 -11.12 -11.37
CA GLY A 106 -20.80 -9.88 -11.19
C GLY A 106 -20.00 -8.61 -11.50
N ASP A 107 -18.84 -8.75 -12.14
CA ASP A 107 -18.04 -7.59 -12.58
C ASP A 107 -18.59 -6.94 -13.86
N LEU A 108 -19.43 -7.66 -14.62
CA LEU A 108 -20.09 -7.16 -15.82
C LEU A 108 -21.59 -7.54 -15.78
N ASP A 109 -22.43 -6.59 -16.16
CA ASP A 109 -23.87 -6.83 -16.28
C ASP A 109 -24.15 -7.82 -17.44
N PRO A 110 -25.00 -8.84 -17.25
CA PRO A 110 -25.41 -9.75 -18.32
C PRO A 110 -25.98 -9.03 -19.56
N ALA A 111 -26.61 -7.88 -19.39
CA ALA A 111 -27.15 -7.06 -20.51
C ALA A 111 -26.05 -6.54 -21.45
N ALA A 112 -24.78 -6.53 -21.04
CA ALA A 112 -23.65 -6.20 -21.91
C ALA A 112 -23.45 -7.20 -23.06
N GLY A 113 -24.09 -8.38 -22.99
CA GLY A 113 -24.15 -9.37 -24.05
C GLY A 113 -22.83 -10.03 -24.40
N ALA A 114 -22.86 -10.85 -25.45
CA ALA A 114 -21.70 -11.54 -26.00
C ALA A 114 -21.19 -10.77 -27.24
N SER A 115 -20.01 -10.22 -27.16
CA SER A 115 -19.35 -9.51 -28.27
C SER A 115 -17.84 -9.77 -28.21
N PRO A 116 -17.16 -9.91 -29.35
CA PRO A 116 -15.72 -10.03 -29.41
C PRO A 116 -15.00 -8.65 -29.31
N ILE A 117 -15.74 -7.56 -29.09
CA ILE A 117 -15.20 -6.20 -28.98
C ILE A 117 -14.95 -5.88 -27.51
N PHE A 118 -13.75 -5.47 -27.21
CA PHE A 118 -13.38 -4.91 -25.89
C PHE A 118 -13.84 -3.45 -25.83
N ASP A 119 -15.08 -3.24 -25.42
CA ASP A 119 -15.69 -1.93 -25.28
C ASP A 119 -15.53 -1.35 -23.88
N SER A 120 -16.10 -0.17 -23.64
CA SER A 120 -16.07 0.52 -22.34
C SER A 120 -16.74 -0.25 -21.20
N TYR A 121 -17.72 -1.09 -21.50
CA TYR A 121 -18.36 -1.94 -20.49
C TYR A 121 -17.40 -3.02 -20.00
N VAL A 122 -16.67 -3.68 -20.93
CA VAL A 122 -15.63 -4.66 -20.58
C VAL A 122 -14.49 -3.98 -19.82
N GLU A 123 -14.05 -2.80 -20.26
CA GLU A 123 -13.02 -2.03 -19.54
C GLU A 123 -13.44 -1.76 -18.10
N ALA A 124 -14.66 -1.27 -17.90
CA ALA A 124 -15.20 -1.03 -16.57
C ALA A 124 -15.31 -2.33 -15.74
N GLY A 125 -15.70 -3.45 -16.36
CA GLY A 125 -15.73 -4.77 -15.73
C GLY A 125 -14.33 -5.23 -15.30
N VAL A 126 -13.34 -5.08 -16.18
CA VAL A 126 -11.94 -5.41 -15.87
C VAL A 126 -11.41 -4.54 -14.73
N LYS A 127 -11.69 -3.23 -14.72
CA LYS A 127 -11.30 -2.34 -13.61
C LYS A 127 -11.91 -2.78 -12.27
N ARG A 128 -13.21 -3.18 -12.26
CA ARG A 128 -13.85 -3.73 -11.05
C ARG A 128 -13.17 -5.01 -10.59
N PHE A 129 -12.96 -5.95 -11.52
CA PHE A 129 -12.25 -7.19 -11.24
C PHE A 129 -10.86 -6.93 -10.65
N GLN A 130 -10.05 -6.10 -11.31
CA GLN A 130 -8.70 -5.74 -10.85
C GLN A 130 -8.73 -5.15 -9.44
N SER A 131 -9.60 -4.19 -9.19
CA SER A 131 -9.74 -3.52 -7.89
C SER A 131 -10.04 -4.51 -6.75
N ARG A 132 -11.03 -5.40 -6.94
CA ARG A 132 -11.40 -6.37 -5.92
C ARG A 132 -10.40 -7.53 -5.76
N HIS A 133 -9.46 -7.68 -6.70
CA HIS A 133 -8.34 -8.62 -6.61
C HIS A 133 -7.02 -7.97 -6.17
N GLY A 134 -7.04 -6.71 -5.73
CA GLY A 134 -5.87 -5.99 -5.25
C GLY A 134 -4.87 -5.61 -6.35
N LEU A 135 -5.33 -5.58 -7.61
CA LEU A 135 -4.56 -5.17 -8.77
C LEU A 135 -4.83 -3.70 -9.12
N ASN A 136 -3.90 -3.07 -9.83
CA ASN A 136 -4.11 -1.76 -10.42
C ASN A 136 -5.29 -1.78 -11.40
N ALA A 137 -6.27 -0.92 -11.19
CA ALA A 137 -7.48 -0.83 -12.01
C ALA A 137 -7.19 -0.14 -13.36
N THR A 138 -6.30 -0.71 -14.16
CA THR A 138 -5.90 -0.16 -15.48
C THR A 138 -6.97 -0.35 -16.55
N GLY A 139 -7.85 -1.35 -16.40
CA GLY A 139 -8.80 -1.76 -17.42
C GLY A 139 -8.18 -2.52 -18.59
N THR A 140 -6.88 -2.80 -18.53
CA THR A 140 -6.15 -3.58 -19.53
C THR A 140 -5.87 -4.98 -18.99
N LEU A 141 -5.99 -6.02 -19.82
CA LEU A 141 -5.53 -7.34 -19.45
C LEU A 141 -4.00 -7.37 -19.47
N ASN A 142 -3.40 -7.56 -18.30
CA ASN A 142 -1.97 -7.90 -18.15
C ASN A 142 -1.85 -9.31 -17.58
N ASP A 143 -0.63 -9.84 -17.50
CA ASP A 143 -0.37 -11.20 -17.01
C ASP A 143 -0.95 -11.42 -15.61
N ALA A 144 -0.85 -10.41 -14.73
CA ALA A 144 -1.41 -10.43 -13.40
C ALA A 144 -2.94 -10.58 -13.39
N THR A 145 -3.62 -9.82 -14.26
CA THR A 145 -5.07 -9.89 -14.40
C THR A 145 -5.49 -11.25 -14.95
N ILE A 146 -4.80 -11.74 -15.99
CA ILE A 146 -5.08 -13.06 -16.60
C ILE A 146 -4.85 -14.18 -15.57
N ALA A 147 -3.75 -14.14 -14.84
CA ALA A 147 -3.46 -15.14 -13.80
C ALA A 147 -4.55 -15.15 -12.72
N SER A 148 -5.02 -13.99 -12.28
CA SER A 148 -6.10 -13.86 -11.29
C SER A 148 -7.46 -14.36 -11.83
N LEU A 149 -7.78 -14.07 -13.10
CA LEU A 149 -8.97 -14.57 -13.79
C LEU A 149 -8.96 -16.11 -13.88
N ASN A 150 -7.79 -16.69 -14.01
CA ASN A 150 -7.60 -18.12 -14.21
C ASN A 150 -7.51 -18.95 -12.92
N VAL A 151 -7.58 -18.33 -11.74
CA VAL A 151 -7.72 -19.11 -10.50
C VAL A 151 -9.05 -19.87 -10.53
N PRO A 152 -9.06 -21.20 -10.38
CA PRO A 152 -10.28 -22.01 -10.53
C PRO A 152 -11.35 -21.67 -9.49
N ALA A 153 -12.63 -21.80 -9.86
CA ALA A 153 -13.75 -21.54 -8.96
C ALA A 153 -13.71 -22.38 -7.66
N PRO A 154 -13.36 -23.68 -7.68
CA PRO A 154 -13.21 -24.46 -6.44
C PRO A 154 -12.13 -23.90 -5.52
N THR A 155 -11.04 -23.35 -6.05
CA THR A 155 -9.99 -22.70 -5.27
C THR A 155 -10.50 -21.44 -4.60
N ARG A 156 -11.28 -20.60 -5.32
CA ARG A 156 -11.92 -19.41 -4.74
C ARG A 156 -12.94 -19.73 -3.66
N LEU A 157 -13.75 -20.77 -3.87
CA LEU A 157 -14.67 -21.28 -2.84
C LEU A 157 -13.92 -21.67 -1.58
N LYS A 158 -12.88 -22.50 -1.72
CA LYS A 158 -12.09 -22.94 -0.57
C LYS A 158 -11.38 -21.78 0.14
N GLN A 159 -10.93 -20.78 -0.60
CA GLN A 159 -10.37 -19.56 -0.06
C GLN A 159 -11.39 -18.80 0.81
N LEU A 160 -12.65 -18.68 0.35
CA LEU A 160 -13.74 -18.08 1.12
C LEU A 160 -14.03 -18.89 2.40
N GLU A 161 -14.19 -20.21 2.30
CA GLU A 161 -14.46 -21.08 3.45
C GLU A 161 -13.40 -20.96 4.54
N LEU A 162 -12.11 -20.95 4.17
CA LEU A 162 -11.00 -20.73 5.10
C LEU A 162 -11.08 -19.36 5.79
N ASN A 163 -11.42 -18.32 5.03
CA ASN A 163 -11.48 -16.97 5.59
C ASN A 163 -12.73 -16.73 6.44
N VAL A 164 -13.83 -17.43 6.22
CA VAL A 164 -14.97 -17.46 7.17
C VAL A 164 -14.51 -17.94 8.55
N VAL A 165 -13.69 -19.00 8.61
CA VAL A 165 -13.12 -19.48 9.89
C VAL A 165 -12.25 -18.41 10.55
N ARG A 166 -11.40 -17.74 9.79
CA ARG A 166 -10.56 -16.64 10.30
C ARG A 166 -11.39 -15.45 10.78
N LEU A 167 -12.37 -15.02 10.00
CA LEU A 167 -13.26 -13.91 10.36
C LEU A 167 -14.06 -14.22 11.65
N ARG A 168 -14.54 -15.45 11.81
CA ARG A 168 -15.19 -15.88 13.05
C ARG A 168 -14.32 -15.77 14.30
N SER A 169 -13.00 -15.97 14.16
CA SER A 169 -12.08 -15.81 15.31
C SER A 169 -11.97 -14.36 15.80
N TYR A 170 -12.42 -13.39 14.99
CA TYR A 170 -12.50 -11.97 15.33
C TYR A 170 -13.95 -11.49 15.58
N SER A 171 -14.92 -12.39 15.73
CA SER A 171 -16.34 -12.05 15.92
C SER A 171 -16.65 -11.45 17.31
N GLY A 172 -15.67 -11.42 18.23
CA GLY A 172 -15.79 -10.74 19.51
C GLY A 172 -15.78 -9.22 19.40
N ALA A 173 -16.03 -8.56 20.54
CA ALA A 173 -15.97 -7.10 20.60
C ALA A 173 -14.53 -6.61 20.43
N LEU A 174 -14.21 -5.99 19.29
CA LEU A 174 -12.90 -5.43 19.00
C LEU A 174 -12.67 -4.05 19.64
N GLY A 175 -13.73 -3.49 20.26
CA GLY A 175 -13.73 -2.17 20.87
C GLY A 175 -14.36 -1.11 19.97
N HIS A 176 -14.52 0.07 20.54
CA HIS A 176 -15.07 1.24 19.85
C HIS A 176 -14.11 1.80 18.79
N ARG A 177 -12.78 1.74 19.05
CA ARG A 177 -11.74 2.32 18.23
C ARG A 177 -10.56 1.38 18.10
N TYR A 178 -10.20 1.01 16.85
CA TYR A 178 -9.11 0.06 16.60
C TYR A 178 -8.55 0.20 15.18
N VAL A 179 -7.42 -0.43 14.95
CA VAL A 179 -6.73 -0.51 13.66
C VAL A 179 -6.71 -1.96 13.19
N ILE A 180 -6.94 -2.17 11.90
CA ILE A 180 -6.76 -3.46 11.23
C ILE A 180 -5.60 -3.31 10.24
N VAL A 181 -4.64 -4.21 10.29
CA VAL A 181 -3.64 -4.41 9.24
C VAL A 181 -3.96 -5.73 8.57
N ASN A 182 -4.51 -5.70 7.36
CA ASN A 182 -4.70 -6.92 6.58
C ASN A 182 -3.48 -7.18 5.70
N ILE A 183 -2.63 -8.10 6.12
CA ILE A 183 -1.32 -8.37 5.52
C ILE A 183 -1.43 -8.76 4.04
N PRO A 184 -2.26 -9.75 3.60
CA PRO A 184 -2.35 -10.11 2.19
C PRO A 184 -2.88 -8.98 1.29
N ALA A 185 -3.65 -8.06 1.87
CA ALA A 185 -4.14 -6.89 1.14
C ALA A 185 -3.12 -5.74 1.12
N ALA A 186 -2.08 -5.82 1.96
CA ALA A 186 -1.20 -4.69 2.24
C ALA A 186 -2.01 -3.41 2.49
N LEU A 187 -2.93 -3.49 3.46
CA LEU A 187 -3.95 -2.49 3.75
C LEU A 187 -4.06 -2.24 5.25
N VAL A 188 -4.20 -0.98 5.63
CA VAL A 188 -4.52 -0.55 6.99
C VAL A 188 -5.92 0.09 6.98
N GLU A 189 -6.78 -0.32 7.91
CA GLU A 189 -8.06 0.34 8.20
C GLU A 189 -8.01 0.94 9.59
N THR A 190 -8.42 2.20 9.73
CA THR A 190 -8.79 2.80 11.01
C THR A 190 -10.28 2.64 11.18
N VAL A 191 -10.70 2.13 12.31
CA VAL A 191 -12.11 1.83 12.58
C VAL A 191 -12.57 2.57 13.83
N GLU A 192 -13.74 3.17 13.74
CA GLU A 192 -14.40 3.85 14.84
C GLU A 192 -15.91 3.60 14.76
N ASP A 193 -16.52 3.24 15.89
CA ASP A 193 -17.96 2.93 16.00
C ASP A 193 -18.46 1.93 14.94
N GLY A 194 -17.65 0.89 14.68
CA GLY A 194 -18.00 -0.16 13.74
C GLY A 194 -17.94 0.27 12.26
N ARG A 195 -17.38 1.43 11.96
CA ARG A 195 -17.20 1.95 10.58
C ARG A 195 -15.74 2.26 10.29
N VAL A 196 -15.33 2.01 9.06
CA VAL A 196 -14.02 2.43 8.60
C VAL A 196 -13.99 3.96 8.49
N HIS A 197 -13.07 4.57 9.22
CA HIS A 197 -12.81 6.01 9.14
C HIS A 197 -11.86 6.34 7.98
N THR A 198 -10.70 5.66 7.91
CA THR A 198 -9.78 5.80 6.78
C THR A 198 -9.19 4.45 6.37
N ARG A 199 -8.73 4.39 5.13
CA ARG A 199 -7.96 3.28 4.58
C ARG A 199 -6.65 3.79 4.02
N HIS A 200 -5.58 3.06 4.30
CA HIS A 200 -4.23 3.39 3.84
C HIS A 200 -3.63 2.18 3.15
N ALA A 201 -3.03 2.38 1.98
CA ALA A 201 -2.17 1.35 1.41
C ALA A 201 -0.98 1.14 2.35
N ALA A 202 -0.47 -0.08 2.37
CA ALA A 202 0.67 -0.42 3.22
C ALA A 202 1.76 -1.15 2.45
N GLY A 203 3.00 -1.05 2.94
CA GLY A 203 4.08 -1.95 2.60
C GLY A 203 4.28 -2.93 3.76
N VAL A 204 4.24 -4.23 3.48
CA VAL A 204 4.36 -5.29 4.50
C VAL A 204 5.58 -6.18 4.25
N GLY A 205 5.83 -7.14 5.11
CA GLY A 205 7.00 -8.01 5.06
C GLY A 205 7.14 -8.80 3.77
N LYS A 206 8.39 -8.99 3.31
CA LYS A 206 8.77 -9.89 2.22
C LYS A 206 8.39 -11.34 2.57
N ILE A 207 8.37 -12.23 1.58
CA ILE A 207 8.03 -13.65 1.77
C ILE A 207 8.97 -14.32 2.78
N ASP A 208 10.26 -14.01 2.75
CA ASP A 208 11.29 -14.53 3.66
C ASP A 208 11.41 -13.76 4.99
N ARG A 209 10.68 -12.64 5.15
CA ARG A 209 10.68 -11.78 6.34
C ARG A 209 9.26 -11.30 6.63
N GLN A 210 8.39 -12.25 6.94
CA GLN A 210 6.95 -12.02 7.03
C GLN A 210 6.57 -11.03 8.15
N SER A 211 5.54 -10.23 7.88
CA SER A 211 4.81 -9.55 8.94
C SER A 211 4.05 -10.59 9.78
N PRO A 212 4.16 -10.58 11.11
CA PRO A 212 3.47 -11.54 11.97
C PRO A 212 1.97 -11.26 12.05
N VAL A 213 1.16 -12.31 12.20
CA VAL A 213 -0.23 -12.18 12.66
C VAL A 213 -0.20 -11.98 14.16
N MET A 214 -0.77 -10.89 14.66
CA MET A 214 -0.73 -10.55 16.09
C MET A 214 -1.84 -9.57 16.49
N ASN A 215 -2.17 -9.56 17.77
CA ASN A 215 -3.00 -8.56 18.43
C ASN A 215 -2.12 -7.77 19.39
N ALA A 216 -2.16 -6.45 19.33
CA ALA A 216 -1.33 -5.57 20.14
C ALA A 216 -2.04 -4.23 20.40
N LYS A 217 -1.31 -3.26 20.97
CA LYS A 217 -1.80 -1.89 21.15
C LYS A 217 -0.76 -0.88 20.67
N ILE A 218 -1.24 0.13 19.97
CA ILE A 218 -0.46 1.33 19.64
C ILE A 218 -0.42 2.20 20.89
N THR A 219 0.78 2.58 21.32
CA THR A 219 0.98 3.32 22.60
C THR A 219 1.53 4.73 22.40
N ALA A 220 2.24 4.98 21.32
CA ALA A 220 2.86 6.29 21.06
C ALA A 220 3.15 6.49 19.57
N VAL A 221 3.25 7.76 19.19
CA VAL A 221 3.81 8.21 17.90
C VAL A 221 5.15 8.89 18.19
N ASN A 222 6.20 8.45 17.52
CA ASN A 222 7.53 9.03 17.62
C ASN A 222 7.81 9.82 16.33
N PHE A 223 7.98 11.13 16.44
CA PHE A 223 8.28 12.02 15.32
C PHE A 223 9.80 12.14 15.14
N ASN A 224 10.22 12.22 13.88
CA ASN A 224 11.62 12.33 13.48
C ASN A 224 12.53 11.33 14.22
N PRO A 225 12.22 10.03 14.19
CA PRO A 225 12.90 9.04 14.99
C PRO A 225 14.30 8.74 14.47
N PHE A 226 15.21 8.40 15.38
CA PHE A 226 16.36 7.60 14.97
C PHE A 226 15.90 6.19 14.60
N TRP A 227 16.48 5.63 13.55
CA TRP A 227 16.29 4.22 13.27
C TRP A 227 17.48 3.39 13.77
N THR A 228 17.27 2.59 14.79
CA THR A 228 18.24 1.57 15.20
C THR A 228 18.06 0.35 14.33
N VAL A 229 19.09 0.00 13.57
CA VAL A 229 19.03 -1.08 12.58
C VAL A 229 19.08 -2.44 13.28
N PRO A 230 18.10 -3.32 13.09
CA PRO A 230 18.13 -4.67 13.64
C PRO A 230 19.31 -5.50 13.12
N ALA A 231 19.89 -6.37 13.96
CA ALA A 231 21.01 -7.21 13.57
C ALA A 231 20.72 -8.11 12.35
N SER A 232 19.45 -8.53 12.17
CA SER A 232 19.03 -9.29 11.00
C SER A 232 19.14 -8.49 9.70
N ILE A 233 18.85 -7.19 9.72
CA ILE A 233 19.01 -6.27 8.58
C ILE A 233 20.49 -5.97 8.36
N ILE A 234 21.27 -5.77 9.43
CA ILE A 234 22.73 -5.59 9.30
C ILE A 234 23.31 -6.77 8.53
N ARG A 235 22.98 -8.01 8.94
CA ARG A 235 23.51 -9.22 8.32
C ARG A 235 23.03 -9.41 6.88
N LYS A 236 21.72 -9.27 6.63
CA LYS A 236 21.12 -9.63 5.35
C LYS A 236 21.22 -8.52 4.31
N ASP A 237 21.26 -7.26 4.74
CA ASP A 237 21.17 -6.10 3.83
C ASP A 237 22.41 -5.22 3.88
N LEU A 238 22.86 -4.75 5.07
CA LEU A 238 23.95 -3.78 5.15
C LEU A 238 25.32 -4.40 4.82
N ILE A 239 25.63 -5.59 5.31
CA ILE A 239 26.91 -6.24 5.00
C ILE A 239 27.09 -6.43 3.48
N PRO A 240 26.13 -7.02 2.73
CA PRO A 240 26.25 -7.12 1.27
C PRO A 240 26.33 -5.78 0.55
N LYS A 241 25.62 -4.76 1.02
CA LYS A 241 25.69 -3.41 0.44
C LYS A 241 27.04 -2.77 0.65
N MET A 242 27.59 -2.81 1.86
CA MET A 242 28.92 -2.28 2.17
C MET A 242 30.06 -3.00 1.46
N GLN A 243 29.88 -4.29 1.10
CA GLN A 243 30.83 -5.01 0.26
C GLN A 243 30.86 -4.52 -1.18
N LYS A 244 29.73 -4.02 -1.68
CA LYS A 244 29.56 -3.49 -3.06
C LYS A 244 29.89 -2.00 -3.12
N ASP A 245 29.44 -1.26 -2.14
CA ASP A 245 29.53 0.19 -2.05
C ASP A 245 29.93 0.65 -0.65
N PRO A 246 31.21 0.98 -0.42
CA PRO A 246 31.70 1.47 0.86
C PRO A 246 31.12 2.82 1.31
N SER A 247 30.56 3.62 0.41
CA SER A 247 29.94 4.91 0.73
C SER A 247 28.52 4.81 1.28
N TYR A 248 27.86 3.66 1.11
CA TYR A 248 26.45 3.44 1.39
C TYR A 248 25.99 3.96 2.77
N LEU A 249 26.74 3.65 3.85
CA LEU A 249 26.35 4.09 5.20
C LEU A 249 26.41 5.61 5.36
N THR A 250 27.43 6.23 4.79
CA THR A 250 27.63 7.69 4.87
C THR A 250 26.53 8.43 4.11
N GLU A 251 26.22 7.99 2.88
CA GLU A 251 25.17 8.58 2.04
C GLU A 251 23.80 8.44 2.67
N ASN A 252 23.54 7.31 3.33
CA ASN A 252 22.28 7.04 4.02
C ASN A 252 22.26 7.52 5.48
N LYS A 253 23.27 8.31 5.93
CA LYS A 253 23.36 8.86 7.29
C LYS A 253 23.25 7.80 8.39
N ILE A 254 23.83 6.61 8.16
CA ILE A 254 23.85 5.52 9.11
C ILE A 254 25.21 5.52 9.82
N ARG A 255 25.20 5.72 11.13
CA ARG A 255 26.39 5.72 11.99
C ARG A 255 26.50 4.42 12.77
N ILE A 256 27.74 4.02 13.06
CA ILE A 256 28.07 2.79 13.78
C ILE A 256 28.57 3.17 15.18
N PHE A 257 28.12 2.45 16.21
CA PHE A 257 28.52 2.66 17.58
C PHE A 257 28.97 1.35 18.23
N SER A 258 30.04 1.41 19.02
CA SER A 258 30.46 0.30 19.88
C SER A 258 29.47 0.07 21.02
N GLY A 259 29.64 -1.03 21.76
CA GLY A 259 28.88 -1.28 22.99
C GLY A 259 29.15 -0.24 24.10
N ALA A 260 30.28 0.49 24.04
CA ALA A 260 30.59 1.60 24.90
C ALA A 260 30.03 2.96 24.41
N GLY A 261 29.32 2.98 23.30
CA GLY A 261 28.73 4.20 22.73
C GLY A 261 29.68 5.06 21.91
N GLN A 262 30.91 4.60 21.66
CA GLN A 262 31.88 5.30 20.81
C GLN A 262 31.52 5.09 19.34
N GLU A 263 31.58 6.15 18.55
CA GLU A 263 31.35 6.09 17.10
C GLU A 263 32.53 5.41 16.41
N ILE A 264 32.20 4.49 15.50
CA ILE A 264 33.16 3.68 14.73
C ILE A 264 33.03 4.05 13.26
N ARG A 265 34.15 4.29 12.59
CA ARG A 265 34.14 4.56 11.15
C ARG A 265 33.89 3.26 10.36
N PRO A 266 33.18 3.30 9.22
CA PRO A 266 32.89 2.12 8.40
C PRO A 266 34.15 1.33 7.99
N GLU A 267 35.27 2.00 7.78
CA GLU A 267 36.56 1.38 7.39
C GLU A 267 37.18 0.53 8.50
N GLN A 268 36.76 0.70 9.75
CA GLN A 268 37.25 -0.07 10.91
C GLN A 268 36.47 -1.38 11.11
N VAL A 269 35.39 -1.63 10.33
CA VAL A 269 34.53 -2.81 10.44
C VAL A 269 34.93 -3.84 9.40
N ASN A 270 35.05 -5.09 9.80
CA ASN A 270 35.28 -6.19 8.86
C ASN A 270 33.95 -6.63 8.19
N TRP A 271 33.67 -6.07 7.02
CA TRP A 271 32.48 -6.38 6.22
C TRP A 271 32.47 -7.76 5.56
N ARG A 272 33.59 -8.52 5.66
CA ARG A 272 33.66 -9.91 5.14
C ARG A 272 33.23 -10.95 6.16
N SER A 273 32.76 -10.53 7.33
CA SER A 273 32.34 -11.39 8.43
C SER A 273 31.07 -10.83 9.09
N ASP A 274 30.49 -11.59 10.02
CA ASP A 274 29.34 -11.16 10.82
C ASP A 274 29.74 -10.17 11.95
N GLU A 275 30.98 -9.71 12.01
CA GLU A 275 31.47 -8.79 13.03
C GLU A 275 30.60 -7.53 13.15
N ALA A 276 30.15 -6.99 12.02
CA ALA A 276 29.27 -5.82 11.97
C ALA A 276 28.04 -5.97 12.87
N THR A 277 27.51 -7.20 13.06
CA THR A 277 26.33 -7.44 13.89
C THR A 277 26.56 -7.23 15.39
N ARG A 278 27.80 -7.03 15.83
CA ARG A 278 28.17 -6.72 17.23
C ARG A 278 28.06 -5.24 17.57
N TYR A 279 27.94 -4.39 16.55
CA TYR A 279 27.84 -2.95 16.69
C TYR A 279 26.37 -2.49 16.62
N MET A 280 26.08 -1.34 17.19
CA MET A 280 24.82 -0.66 17.04
C MET A 280 24.87 0.26 15.82
N PHE A 281 23.98 0.03 14.85
CA PHE A 281 23.79 0.91 13.70
C PHE A 281 22.60 1.81 13.96
N ARG A 282 22.76 3.11 13.74
CA ARG A 282 21.73 4.09 13.94
C ARG A 282 21.68 5.07 12.77
N GLN A 283 20.55 5.12 12.09
CA GLN A 283 20.29 6.12 11.07
C GLN A 283 19.75 7.39 11.70
N ASP A 284 20.30 8.54 11.29
CA ASP A 284 19.90 9.83 11.81
C ASP A 284 18.48 10.23 11.33
N PRO A 285 17.77 11.11 12.05
CA PRO A 285 16.51 11.66 11.62
C PRO A 285 16.62 12.39 10.27
N GLY A 286 15.54 12.43 9.53
CA GLY A 286 15.44 13.08 8.23
C GLY A 286 14.55 12.26 7.32
N GLY A 287 13.30 12.69 7.16
CA GLY A 287 12.23 11.91 6.54
C GLY A 287 12.51 11.47 5.10
N ASP A 288 13.38 12.19 4.40
CA ASP A 288 13.71 11.89 2.99
C ASP A 288 14.75 10.76 2.86
N VAL A 289 15.51 10.46 3.91
CA VAL A 289 16.58 9.46 3.89
C VAL A 289 16.34 8.36 4.92
N ASN A 290 15.76 8.70 6.08
CA ASN A 290 15.54 7.73 7.16
C ASN A 290 14.54 6.66 6.73
N SER A 291 14.89 5.39 6.87
CA SER A 291 14.05 4.24 6.48
C SER A 291 12.67 4.22 7.15
N MET A 292 12.50 4.92 8.29
CA MET A 292 11.19 5.09 8.96
C MET A 292 10.46 6.36 8.53
N GLY A 293 10.99 7.13 7.55
CA GLY A 293 10.43 8.41 7.19
C GLY A 293 10.40 9.38 8.37
N PHE A 294 9.34 10.13 8.49
CA PHE A 294 9.13 11.12 9.56
C PHE A 294 8.53 10.54 10.84
N VAL A 295 7.96 9.34 10.81
CA VAL A 295 7.14 8.82 11.91
C VAL A 295 7.35 7.34 12.13
N ARG A 296 7.52 6.98 13.40
CA ARG A 296 7.37 5.61 13.91
C ARG A 296 6.13 5.55 14.81
N ILE A 297 5.29 4.54 14.61
CA ILE A 297 4.15 4.23 15.45
C ILE A 297 4.52 3.05 16.33
N ASN A 298 4.58 3.29 17.64
CA ASN A 298 5.09 2.32 18.60
C ASN A 298 4.03 1.30 18.97
N ILE A 299 4.38 0.02 18.83
CA ILE A 299 3.54 -1.14 19.13
C ILE A 299 4.37 -2.12 19.95
N PRO A 300 4.32 -2.10 21.28
CA PRO A 300 5.03 -3.09 22.10
C PRO A 300 4.56 -4.51 21.75
N ASN A 301 5.50 -5.37 21.31
CA ASN A 301 5.22 -6.76 20.93
C ASN A 301 6.51 -7.60 20.94
N PRO A 302 6.40 -8.96 21.04
CA PRO A 302 7.57 -9.85 21.10
C PRO A 302 8.30 -10.00 19.75
N HIS A 303 7.71 -9.58 18.65
CA HIS A 303 8.30 -9.72 17.30
C HIS A 303 9.22 -8.56 16.93
N GLY A 304 9.26 -7.49 17.72
CA GLY A 304 10.07 -6.29 17.44
C GLY A 304 9.63 -5.49 16.22
N VAL A 305 8.41 -5.68 15.74
CA VAL A 305 7.84 -4.97 14.58
C VAL A 305 7.02 -3.75 15.01
N TYR A 306 6.87 -2.80 14.12
CA TYR A 306 6.10 -1.56 14.34
C TYR A 306 5.51 -1.07 13.02
N MET A 307 4.71 -0.02 13.07
CA MET A 307 4.26 0.70 11.88
C MET A 307 5.10 1.97 11.73
N HIS A 308 5.28 2.44 10.50
CA HIS A 308 6.10 3.64 10.26
C HIS A 308 5.80 4.27 8.90
N ASP A 309 6.29 5.48 8.74
CA ASP A 309 6.37 6.17 7.46
C ASP A 309 7.50 5.58 6.58
N THR A 310 7.67 6.09 5.38
CA THR A 310 8.75 5.69 4.46
C THR A 310 9.12 6.84 3.54
N PRO A 311 10.40 7.02 3.19
CA PRO A 311 10.79 7.93 2.10
C PRO A 311 10.33 7.41 0.73
N SER A 312 10.27 6.10 0.56
CA SER A 312 9.90 5.44 -0.71
C SER A 312 8.38 5.41 -0.90
N LYS A 313 7.75 6.57 -1.12
CA LYS A 313 6.28 6.70 -1.29
C LYS A 313 5.75 5.97 -2.52
N GLY A 314 6.57 5.80 -3.57
CA GLY A 314 6.20 5.11 -4.82
C GLY A 314 5.69 3.68 -4.62
N ILE A 315 6.13 2.98 -3.56
CA ILE A 315 5.68 1.60 -3.26
C ILE A 315 4.16 1.48 -3.12
N PHE A 316 3.49 2.53 -2.66
CA PHE A 316 2.03 2.51 -2.49
C PHE A 316 1.27 2.50 -3.82
N GLY A 317 1.95 2.86 -4.90
CA GLY A 317 1.48 2.77 -6.29
C GLY A 317 1.56 1.35 -6.89
N ASP A 318 2.32 0.42 -6.33
CA ASP A 318 2.58 -0.90 -6.91
C ASP A 318 1.52 -1.94 -6.55
N ASP A 319 1.34 -2.95 -7.43
CA ASP A 319 0.51 -4.12 -7.14
C ASP A 319 1.16 -5.00 -6.06
N PHE A 320 2.50 -5.09 -6.08
CA PHE A 320 3.28 -5.87 -5.13
C PHE A 320 3.87 -4.95 -4.06
N ARG A 321 3.38 -5.07 -2.82
CA ARG A 321 3.78 -4.23 -1.69
C ARG A 321 4.37 -5.03 -0.52
N PHE A 322 4.96 -6.19 -0.81
CA PHE A 322 5.62 -7.06 0.18
C PHE A 322 7.13 -6.78 0.17
N VAL A 323 7.53 -5.67 0.77
CA VAL A 323 8.86 -5.05 0.57
C VAL A 323 9.64 -4.85 1.87
N SER A 324 9.02 -4.97 3.04
CA SER A 324 9.67 -4.69 4.33
C SER A 324 10.33 -5.95 4.95
N SER A 325 11.01 -5.74 6.05
CA SER A 325 11.56 -6.82 6.90
C SER A 325 10.61 -7.19 8.06
N GLY A 326 9.30 -7.06 7.85
CA GLY A 326 8.25 -7.43 8.81
C GLY A 326 7.46 -6.24 9.37
N CYS A 327 8.02 -5.04 9.41
CA CYS A 327 7.30 -3.82 9.80
C CYS A 327 6.27 -3.41 8.73
N VAL A 328 5.35 -2.51 9.08
CA VAL A 328 4.29 -2.04 8.18
C VAL A 328 4.53 -0.58 7.85
N ARG A 329 4.83 -0.30 6.57
CA ARG A 329 4.89 1.07 6.03
C ARG A 329 3.47 1.54 5.76
N VAL A 330 3.13 2.77 6.13
CA VAL A 330 1.75 3.30 6.04
C VAL A 330 1.72 4.51 5.10
N GLN A 331 0.84 4.45 4.12
CA GLN A 331 0.51 5.57 3.24
C GLN A 331 -0.23 6.67 4.00
N ASN A 332 -0.10 7.93 3.60
CA ASN A 332 -0.79 9.07 4.21
C ASN A 332 -0.64 9.08 5.74
N VAL A 333 0.59 8.89 6.21
CA VAL A 333 0.88 8.72 7.63
C VAL A 333 0.41 9.91 8.47
N ARG A 334 0.38 11.14 7.92
CA ARG A 334 -0.09 12.35 8.61
C ARG A 334 -1.56 12.24 9.00
N ASP A 335 -2.43 11.78 8.09
CA ASP A 335 -3.85 11.57 8.38
C ASP A 335 -4.04 10.43 9.38
N TYR A 336 -3.24 9.37 9.24
CA TYR A 336 -3.27 8.22 10.15
C TYR A 336 -2.90 8.61 11.58
N ILE A 337 -1.80 9.35 11.79
CA ILE A 337 -1.39 9.78 13.13
C ILE A 337 -2.30 10.88 13.71
N THR A 338 -2.87 11.74 12.89
CA THR A 338 -3.88 12.71 13.32
C THR A 338 -5.09 11.98 13.93
N TRP A 339 -5.55 10.91 13.27
CA TRP A 339 -6.61 10.08 13.82
C TRP A 339 -6.18 9.34 15.10
N LEU A 340 -4.94 8.83 15.17
CA LEU A 340 -4.42 8.18 16.38
C LEU A 340 -4.37 9.13 17.57
N LEU A 341 -3.94 10.35 17.36
CA LEU A 341 -3.70 11.35 18.41
C LEU A 341 -4.91 12.22 18.74
N LYS A 342 -6.05 12.09 18.03
CA LYS A 342 -7.21 12.99 18.16
C LYS A 342 -7.72 13.20 19.59
N ASP A 343 -7.60 12.18 20.45
CA ASP A 343 -8.02 12.23 21.85
C ASP A 343 -6.85 12.53 22.81
N THR A 344 -5.68 12.87 22.27
CA THR A 344 -4.50 13.22 23.06
C THR A 344 -4.41 14.75 23.15
N PRO A 345 -4.50 15.33 24.37
CA PRO A 345 -4.48 16.77 24.54
C PRO A 345 -3.27 17.42 23.85
N SER A 346 -3.47 18.56 23.24
CA SER A 346 -2.46 19.37 22.54
C SER A 346 -1.88 18.74 21.25
N TRP A 347 -2.44 17.62 20.76
CA TRP A 347 -2.00 16.96 19.54
C TRP A 347 -3.06 17.06 18.42
N ASP A 348 -3.47 18.26 18.10
CA ASP A 348 -4.30 18.54 16.93
C ASP A 348 -3.46 18.51 15.62
N ARG A 349 -4.13 18.68 14.50
CA ARG A 349 -3.47 18.68 13.18
C ARG A 349 -2.44 19.80 13.05
N GLU A 350 -2.72 20.97 13.60
CA GLU A 350 -1.82 22.13 13.50
C GLU A 350 -0.52 21.88 14.26
N HIS A 351 -0.60 21.37 15.49
CA HIS A 351 0.58 21.01 16.26
C HIS A 351 1.41 19.91 15.60
N ILE A 352 0.73 18.89 15.03
CA ILE A 352 1.40 17.84 14.26
C ILE A 352 2.22 18.43 13.10
N GLU A 353 1.65 19.35 12.32
CA GLU A 353 2.37 20.00 11.21
C GLU A 353 3.54 20.85 11.72
N GLN A 354 3.39 21.59 12.83
CA GLN A 354 4.48 22.35 13.45
C GLN A 354 5.65 21.45 13.85
N VAL A 355 5.37 20.26 14.39
CA VAL A 355 6.43 19.28 14.75
C VAL A 355 7.14 18.75 13.49
N PHE A 356 6.43 18.53 12.39
CA PHE A 356 7.03 18.16 11.11
C PHE A 356 7.94 19.26 10.56
N GLU A 357 7.46 20.51 10.57
CA GLU A 357 8.22 21.68 10.09
C GLU A 357 9.46 21.93 10.93
N ALA A 358 9.35 21.81 12.24
CA ALA A 358 10.47 21.99 13.16
C ALA A 358 11.55 20.89 13.00
N GLY A 359 11.21 19.73 12.44
CA GLY A 359 12.13 18.60 12.29
C GLY A 359 12.65 18.05 13.63
N SER A 360 12.08 18.47 14.75
CA SER A 360 12.52 18.08 16.08
C SER A 360 12.06 16.66 16.40
N ARG A 361 12.92 15.91 17.09
CA ARG A 361 12.54 14.62 17.63
C ARG A 361 11.58 14.81 18.79
N THR A 362 10.36 14.28 18.65
CA THR A 362 9.31 14.42 19.65
C THR A 362 8.56 13.10 19.81
N ASP A 363 8.29 12.72 21.04
CA ASP A 363 7.51 11.52 21.38
C ASP A 363 6.12 11.95 21.87
N ALA A 364 5.08 11.44 21.24
CA ALA A 364 3.68 11.68 21.57
C ALA A 364 3.04 10.39 22.09
N PRO A 365 3.03 10.15 23.41
CA PRO A 365 2.28 9.04 23.99
C PRO A 365 0.78 9.26 23.77
N LEU A 366 0.06 8.21 23.36
CA LEU A 366 -1.40 8.27 23.26
C LEU A 366 -2.01 8.32 24.66
N SER A 367 -3.00 9.21 24.88
CA SER A 367 -3.76 9.23 26.14
C SER A 367 -4.43 7.89 26.43
N GLN A 368 -4.90 7.21 25.37
CA GLN A 368 -5.43 5.87 25.44
C GLN A 368 -4.81 5.00 24.34
N PRO A 369 -4.18 3.86 24.68
CA PRO A 369 -3.66 2.94 23.69
C PRO A 369 -4.76 2.42 22.75
N VAL A 370 -4.49 2.42 21.46
CA VAL A 370 -5.42 1.96 20.42
C VAL A 370 -5.12 0.51 20.07
N ALA A 371 -6.12 -0.36 20.12
CA ALA A 371 -5.97 -1.76 19.72
C ALA A 371 -5.59 -1.87 18.25
N VAL A 372 -4.69 -2.77 17.91
CA VAL A 372 -4.29 -3.06 16.53
C VAL A 372 -4.25 -4.57 16.30
N TYR A 373 -4.89 -4.98 15.20
CA TYR A 373 -5.02 -6.37 14.77
C TYR A 373 -4.29 -6.56 13.45
N TRP A 374 -3.17 -7.26 13.47
CA TRP A 374 -2.48 -7.68 12.25
C TRP A 374 -3.01 -9.05 11.85
N THR A 375 -3.69 -9.10 10.71
CA THR A 375 -4.50 -10.24 10.28
C THR A 375 -4.03 -10.78 8.94
N TYR A 376 -4.47 -12.00 8.62
CA TYR A 376 -4.18 -12.64 7.35
C TYR A 376 -5.50 -13.11 6.71
N ILE A 377 -6.22 -12.16 6.11
CA ILE A 377 -7.51 -12.39 5.45
C ILE A 377 -7.31 -12.27 3.94
N THR A 378 -7.38 -13.40 3.23
CA THR A 378 -7.14 -13.47 1.78
C THR A 378 -8.42 -13.38 0.96
N ALA A 379 -9.60 -13.59 1.60
CA ALA A 379 -10.90 -13.38 0.97
C ALA A 379 -11.92 -12.86 1.98
N TRP A 380 -12.71 -11.87 1.59
CA TRP A 380 -13.81 -11.33 2.38
C TRP A 380 -14.83 -10.65 1.47
N ALA A 381 -16.03 -10.47 1.97
CA ALA A 381 -17.07 -9.72 1.28
C ALA A 381 -17.58 -8.55 2.14
N ALA A 382 -18.12 -7.55 1.48
CA ALA A 382 -18.88 -6.48 2.10
C ALA A 382 -20.38 -6.64 1.79
N PRO A 383 -21.26 -5.97 2.56
CA PRO A 383 -22.72 -6.08 2.37
C PRO A 383 -23.23 -5.65 0.98
N ASP A 384 -22.42 -4.96 0.19
CA ASP A 384 -22.71 -4.62 -1.21
C ASP A 384 -22.57 -5.82 -2.17
N GLY A 385 -22.26 -7.01 -1.66
CA GLY A 385 -22.11 -8.25 -2.43
C GLY A 385 -20.80 -8.35 -3.21
N LEU A 386 -19.87 -7.40 -3.02
CA LEU A 386 -18.55 -7.46 -3.64
C LEU A 386 -17.60 -8.32 -2.83
N VAL A 387 -17.07 -9.35 -3.47
CA VAL A 387 -16.04 -10.24 -2.89
C VAL A 387 -14.67 -9.70 -3.22
N GLN A 388 -13.84 -9.60 -2.20
CA GLN A 388 -12.43 -9.24 -2.31
C GLN A 388 -11.58 -10.49 -2.23
N PHE A 389 -10.60 -10.63 -3.11
CA PHE A 389 -9.60 -11.69 -3.07
C PHE A 389 -8.19 -11.10 -3.04
N ARG A 390 -7.31 -11.77 -2.32
CA ARG A 390 -5.87 -11.46 -2.29
C ARG A 390 -5.08 -12.75 -2.46
N ASP A 391 -3.90 -12.62 -3.00
CA ASP A 391 -3.00 -13.76 -3.12
C ASP A 391 -2.54 -14.23 -1.75
N ASP A 392 -2.40 -15.55 -1.58
CA ASP A 392 -1.84 -16.18 -0.38
C ASP A 392 -0.31 -16.09 -0.40
N ILE A 393 0.20 -14.85 -0.28
CA ILE A 393 1.62 -14.53 -0.47
C ILE A 393 2.55 -15.26 0.51
N TYR A 394 2.07 -15.59 1.71
CA TYR A 394 2.84 -16.33 2.71
C TYR A 394 2.48 -17.83 2.80
N ASN A 395 1.69 -18.32 1.84
CA ASN A 395 1.24 -19.71 1.76
C ASN A 395 0.56 -20.22 3.06
N LYS A 396 -0.31 -19.37 3.65
CA LYS A 396 -1.04 -19.72 4.88
C LYS A 396 -2.43 -20.31 4.63
N ASP A 397 -2.92 -20.27 3.38
CA ASP A 397 -4.18 -20.92 2.98
C ASP A 397 -3.98 -22.41 2.65
N GLY A 398 -2.77 -22.83 2.33
CA GLY A 398 -2.45 -24.21 1.95
C GLY A 398 -3.12 -24.64 0.63
N LEU A 399 -3.48 -23.70 -0.23
CA LEU A 399 -4.18 -23.93 -1.50
C LEU A 399 -3.24 -24.04 -2.71
N GLY A 400 -1.93 -24.06 -2.45
CA GLY A 400 -0.94 -23.93 -3.50
C GLY A 400 -0.75 -22.46 -3.91
N MET A 401 0.13 -22.27 -4.88
CA MET A 401 0.49 -20.92 -5.34
C MET A 401 -0.69 -20.29 -6.09
N THR A 402 -1.17 -19.18 -5.58
CA THR A 402 -2.14 -18.30 -6.25
C THR A 402 -1.45 -17.43 -7.32
N ALA A 403 -2.18 -16.55 -8.00
CA ALA A 403 -1.74 -15.82 -9.20
C ALA A 403 -0.35 -15.14 -9.13
N VAL A 404 0.18 -14.81 -7.94
CA VAL A 404 1.52 -14.20 -7.78
C VAL A 404 2.65 -15.17 -8.17
N ALA A 405 2.48 -16.46 -7.91
CA ALA A 405 3.54 -17.42 -8.17
C ALA A 405 3.77 -17.69 -9.67
N SER A 406 2.77 -17.41 -10.50
CA SER A 406 2.92 -17.50 -11.96
C SER A 406 3.77 -16.35 -12.54
N ARG A 407 4.10 -15.34 -11.74
CA ARG A 407 4.90 -14.19 -12.18
C ARG A 407 6.41 -14.40 -12.12
N GLY A 408 6.88 -15.59 -11.62
CA GLY A 408 8.29 -15.78 -11.26
C GLY A 408 8.68 -14.92 -10.04
N PRO A 409 9.89 -15.06 -9.52
CA PRO A 409 10.39 -14.11 -8.55
C PRO A 409 10.41 -12.74 -9.21
N ILE A 410 9.46 -11.88 -8.88
CA ILE A 410 9.62 -10.45 -9.09
C ILE A 410 10.76 -10.11 -8.14
N GLU A 411 11.96 -9.94 -8.68
CA GLU A 411 12.99 -9.28 -7.92
C GLU A 411 12.35 -7.98 -7.44
N PRO A 412 12.12 -7.81 -6.15
CA PRO A 412 11.62 -6.54 -5.66
C PRO A 412 12.67 -5.55 -6.12
N LYS A 413 12.29 -4.57 -6.95
CA LYS A 413 13.09 -3.36 -7.08
C LYS A 413 13.27 -2.91 -5.67
N ASP A 414 14.48 -3.01 -5.16
CA ASP A 414 14.77 -2.52 -3.82
C ASP A 414 14.30 -1.06 -3.84
N PRO A 415 13.32 -0.65 -3.01
CA PRO A 415 12.87 0.74 -3.01
C PRO A 415 14.04 1.69 -2.77
N ASP A 416 15.11 1.19 -2.18
CA ASP A 416 16.36 1.92 -1.96
C ASP A 416 17.25 1.94 -3.22
N GLU A 417 17.08 1.05 -4.22
CA GLU A 417 17.77 1.13 -5.52
C GLU A 417 17.18 2.20 -6.47
N ALA A 418 15.92 2.56 -6.30
CA ALA A 418 15.29 3.62 -7.11
C ALA A 418 15.86 5.02 -6.79
N PHE A 419 16.51 5.20 -5.65
CA PHE A 419 17.20 6.44 -5.28
C PHE A 419 18.59 6.58 -5.92
N MET A 420 19.17 5.51 -6.46
CA MET A 420 20.52 5.52 -7.04
C MET A 420 20.56 5.78 -8.55
N GLN A 421 19.42 6.03 -9.21
CA GLN A 421 19.34 6.25 -10.67
C GLN A 421 18.95 7.69 -11.08
N ASN A 422 18.95 8.64 -10.15
CA ASN A 422 18.73 10.07 -10.46
C ASN A 422 19.91 10.93 -10.00
#